data_095f183acca8069d15367151f8de2240
#
_entry.id   095f183acca8069d15367151f8de2240
#
_cell.length_a   1.000
_cell.length_b   1.000
_cell.length_c   1.000
_cell.angle_alpha   90.00
_cell.angle_beta   90.00
_cell.angle_gamma   90.00
#
_symmetry.space_group_name_H-M   'P 1'
#
loop_
_entity.id
_entity.type
_entity.pdbx_description
1 polymer ?
#
loop_
_entity_poly.entity_id
_entity_poly.type
_entity_poly.pdbx_seq_one_letter_code
_entity_poly.pdbx_strand_id
1 'polypeptide(L)'
;MAKFMVTGGAGFIGSHLVEHLLQDHHEVVVIDDFSTGLRENLAPFRDRITVHEIRLQDGPAVSRAMEGVEYVLHQGALPSVPRSVQNPLETHEANVTGTLNVLIAAKDHGVKRVVYAASSSAYGDSGESSKHEKILPRPISPYGVSKLAGEHYCTAFYETYGLETVCLRYFNVFG
;
A
#
# COMPACT_ATOMS: atom_id res chain seq x y z
N MET A 1 3.43 22.36 3.23
CA MET A 1 4.18 21.41 2.37
C MET A 1 4.64 20.28 3.26
N ALA A 2 4.35 19.03 2.92
CA ALA A 2 4.76 17.84 3.66
C ALA A 2 5.39 16.85 2.68
N LYS A 3 6.15 15.87 3.18
CA LYS A 3 6.77 14.82 2.37
C LYS A 3 5.97 13.54 2.45
N PHE A 4 5.47 13.09 1.30
CA PHE A 4 4.67 11.88 1.15
C PHE A 4 5.46 10.78 0.46
N MET A 5 5.27 9.56 0.91
CA MET A 5 5.68 8.37 0.17
C MET A 5 4.45 7.69 -0.43
N VAL A 6 4.52 7.36 -1.72
CA VAL A 6 3.52 6.52 -2.39
C VAL A 6 4.20 5.21 -2.80
N THR A 7 3.87 4.12 -2.14
CA THR A 7 4.31 2.80 -2.60
C THR A 7 3.36 2.29 -3.68
N GLY A 8 3.89 1.61 -4.70
CA GLY A 8 3.08 1.26 -5.88
C GLY A 8 2.67 2.48 -6.70
N GLY A 9 3.51 3.53 -6.69
CA GLY A 9 3.22 4.80 -7.35
C GLY A 9 3.16 4.73 -8.86
N ALA A 10 3.73 3.71 -9.50
CA ALA A 10 3.63 3.49 -10.93
C ALA A 10 2.36 2.73 -11.35
N GLY A 11 1.57 2.25 -10.39
CA GLY A 11 0.25 1.65 -10.65
C GLY A 11 -0.81 2.70 -10.99
N PHE A 12 -2.01 2.23 -11.38
CA PHE A 12 -3.14 3.11 -11.74
C PHE A 12 -3.51 4.07 -10.60
N ILE A 13 -3.86 3.54 -9.42
CA ILE A 13 -4.24 4.39 -8.27
C ILE A 13 -3.06 5.24 -7.80
N GLY A 14 -1.87 4.62 -7.70
CA GLY A 14 -0.68 5.27 -7.18
C GLY A 14 -0.26 6.50 -8.00
N SER A 15 -0.31 6.42 -9.33
CA SER A 15 0.07 7.54 -10.20
C SER A 15 -0.88 8.72 -10.09
N HIS A 16 -2.18 8.50 -9.92
CA HIS A 16 -3.15 9.57 -9.66
C HIS A 16 -2.93 10.21 -8.28
N LEU A 17 -2.57 9.42 -7.26
CA LEU A 17 -2.20 9.98 -5.95
C LEU A 17 -0.94 10.85 -6.06
N VAL A 18 0.08 10.41 -6.81
CA VAL A 18 1.28 11.21 -7.09
C VAL A 18 0.90 12.54 -7.75
N GLU A 19 0.05 12.51 -8.77
CA GLU A 19 -0.41 13.72 -9.46
C GLU A 19 -1.08 14.70 -8.50
N HIS A 20 -2.06 14.25 -7.70
CA HIS A 20 -2.78 15.10 -6.77
C HIS A 20 -1.87 15.68 -5.68
N LEU A 21 -0.97 14.89 -5.11
CA LEU A 21 -0.01 15.40 -4.12
C LEU A 21 0.89 16.50 -4.69
N LEU A 22 1.30 16.36 -5.95
CA LEU A 22 2.10 17.38 -6.63
C LEU A 22 1.29 18.64 -6.97
N GLN A 23 -0.02 18.52 -7.26
CA GLN A 23 -0.93 19.67 -7.44
C GLN A 23 -1.09 20.44 -6.12
N ASP A 24 -1.12 19.74 -5.00
CA ASP A 24 -1.19 20.31 -3.65
C ASP A 24 0.18 20.78 -3.11
N HIS A 25 1.21 20.83 -3.97
CA HIS A 25 2.55 21.29 -3.66
C HIS A 25 3.27 20.51 -2.55
N HIS A 26 3.02 19.19 -2.46
CA HIS A 26 3.74 18.29 -1.57
C HIS A 26 5.02 17.74 -2.23
N GLU A 27 6.01 17.35 -1.41
CA GLU A 27 7.15 16.54 -1.85
C GLU A 27 6.72 15.08 -1.95
N VAL A 28 7.06 14.41 -3.05
CA VAL A 28 6.62 13.04 -3.30
C VAL A 28 7.80 12.12 -3.56
N VAL A 29 7.85 11.04 -2.78
CA VAL A 29 8.75 9.90 -2.96
C VAL A 29 7.92 8.70 -3.41
N VAL A 30 8.37 8.00 -4.41
CA VAL A 30 7.72 6.78 -4.93
C VAL A 30 8.60 5.57 -4.68
N ILE A 31 7.99 4.48 -4.20
CA ILE A 31 8.57 3.13 -4.23
C ILE A 31 7.74 2.28 -5.19
N ASP A 32 8.38 1.70 -6.20
CA ASP A 32 7.78 0.75 -7.13
C ASP A 32 8.85 -0.17 -7.72
N ASP A 33 8.58 -1.46 -7.90
CA ASP A 33 9.51 -2.39 -8.55
C ASP A 33 9.17 -2.61 -10.04
N PHE A 34 8.14 -1.92 -10.52
CA PHE A 34 7.61 -1.98 -11.88
C PHE A 34 7.22 -3.40 -12.35
N SER A 35 6.97 -4.31 -11.40
CA SER A 35 6.50 -5.67 -11.72
C SER A 35 5.08 -5.68 -12.31
N THR A 36 4.28 -4.67 -11.98
CA THR A 36 2.92 -4.46 -12.50
C THR A 36 2.65 -3.00 -12.84
N GLY A 37 3.38 -2.07 -12.24
CA GLY A 37 3.33 -0.64 -12.53
C GLY A 37 4.03 -0.30 -13.86
N LEU A 38 3.60 0.78 -14.51
CA LEU A 38 4.16 1.24 -15.78
C LEU A 38 4.98 2.52 -15.57
N ARG A 39 6.19 2.58 -16.12
CA ARG A 39 7.06 3.77 -16.04
C ARG A 39 6.41 4.99 -16.67
N GLU A 40 5.61 4.76 -17.70
CA GLU A 40 4.87 5.78 -18.45
C GLU A 40 3.89 6.55 -17.54
N ASN A 41 3.34 5.91 -16.52
CA ASN A 41 2.43 6.56 -15.56
C ASN A 41 3.14 7.65 -14.73
N LEU A 42 4.45 7.52 -14.52
CA LEU A 42 5.26 8.50 -13.78
C LEU A 42 6.03 9.47 -14.68
N ALA A 43 6.09 9.22 -16.00
CA ALA A 43 6.85 10.02 -16.93
C ALA A 43 6.52 11.53 -16.89
N PRO A 44 5.23 11.96 -16.73
CA PRO A 44 4.90 13.38 -16.63
C PRO A 44 5.46 14.08 -15.38
N PHE A 45 5.84 13.32 -14.37
CA PHE A 45 6.22 13.83 -13.04
C PHE A 45 7.69 13.59 -12.68
N ARG A 46 8.47 12.94 -13.56
CA ARG A 46 9.82 12.41 -13.27
C ARG A 46 10.79 13.44 -12.66
N ASP A 47 10.70 14.70 -13.08
CA ASP A 47 11.58 15.77 -12.62
C ASP A 47 11.08 16.42 -11.32
N ARG A 48 9.93 15.98 -10.78
CA ARG A 48 9.24 16.52 -9.60
C ARG A 48 9.11 15.51 -8.47
N ILE A 49 9.53 14.27 -8.69
CA ILE A 49 9.42 13.17 -7.72
C ILE A 49 10.76 12.47 -7.55
N THR A 50 10.94 11.84 -6.41
CA THR A 50 12.05 10.88 -6.22
C THR A 50 11.49 9.46 -6.38
N VAL A 51 12.06 8.65 -7.27
CA VAL A 51 11.63 7.27 -7.50
C VAL A 51 12.70 6.31 -7.03
N HIS A 52 12.33 5.39 -6.15
CA HIS A 52 13.14 4.26 -5.73
C HIS A 52 12.60 2.98 -6.36
N GLU A 53 13.36 2.40 -7.27
CA GLU A 53 13.04 1.13 -7.90
C GLU A 53 13.49 -0.02 -7.00
N ILE A 54 12.66 -0.37 -6.03
CA ILE A 54 12.93 -1.40 -5.03
C ILE A 54 11.67 -2.21 -4.73
N ARG A 55 11.88 -3.45 -4.33
CA ARG A 55 10.81 -4.32 -3.85
C ARG A 55 10.50 -4.03 -2.39
N LEU A 56 9.23 -4.09 -2.02
CA LEU A 56 8.80 -3.90 -0.63
C LEU A 56 9.33 -4.98 0.32
N GLN A 57 9.73 -6.13 -0.20
CA GLN A 57 10.36 -7.21 0.57
C GLN A 57 11.79 -6.88 1.01
N ASP A 58 12.46 -5.91 0.36
CA ASP A 58 13.76 -5.39 0.79
C ASP A 58 13.59 -4.34 1.90
N GLY A 59 13.40 -4.82 3.13
CA GLY A 59 13.18 -3.95 4.30
C GLY A 59 14.25 -2.87 4.48
N PRO A 60 15.55 -3.18 4.40
CA PRO A 60 16.61 -2.18 4.46
C PRO A 60 16.51 -1.10 3.38
N ALA A 61 16.15 -1.45 2.14
CA ALA A 61 15.97 -0.47 1.07
C ALA A 61 14.72 0.40 1.30
N VAL A 62 13.60 -0.19 1.76
CA VAL A 62 12.38 0.53 2.15
C VAL A 62 12.69 1.53 3.27
N SER A 63 13.44 1.11 4.30
CA SER A 63 13.82 1.99 5.41
C SER A 63 14.65 3.18 4.93
N ARG A 64 15.65 2.97 4.08
CA ARG A 64 16.45 4.09 3.54
C ARG A 64 15.59 5.08 2.73
N ALA A 65 14.65 4.59 1.94
CA ALA A 65 13.76 5.43 1.16
C ALA A 65 12.75 6.23 2.03
N MET A 66 12.52 5.80 3.29
CA MET A 66 11.58 6.42 4.23
C MET A 66 12.14 7.70 4.89
N GLU A 67 13.39 8.04 4.67
CA GLU A 67 14.04 9.17 5.34
C GLU A 67 13.31 10.50 5.10
N GLY A 68 12.91 11.15 6.19
CA GLY A 68 12.19 12.42 6.18
C GLY A 68 10.75 12.36 5.69
N VAL A 69 10.21 11.18 5.42
CA VAL A 69 8.79 11.00 5.03
C VAL A 69 7.88 11.26 6.23
N GLU A 70 6.84 12.05 6.02
CA GLU A 70 5.84 12.38 7.05
C GLU A 70 4.57 11.53 6.93
N TYR A 71 4.18 11.16 5.72
CA TYR A 71 2.96 10.39 5.43
C TYR A 71 3.23 9.32 4.39
N VAL A 72 2.61 8.16 4.55
CA VAL A 72 2.71 7.05 3.59
C VAL A 72 1.34 6.71 3.04
N LEU A 73 1.21 6.72 1.71
CA LEU A 73 0.08 6.15 0.97
C LEU A 73 0.52 4.80 0.41
N HIS A 74 0.16 3.73 1.13
CA HIS A 74 0.65 2.39 0.83
C HIS A 74 -0.30 1.67 -0.15
N GLN A 75 -0.01 1.80 -1.46
CA GLN A 75 -0.74 1.17 -2.56
C GLN A 75 -0.04 -0.08 -3.09
N GLY A 76 1.28 -0.22 -2.85
CA GLY A 76 2.10 -1.30 -3.37
C GLY A 76 1.62 -2.68 -2.91
N ALA A 77 1.25 -3.51 -3.89
CA ALA A 77 0.81 -4.88 -3.68
C ALA A 77 0.80 -5.64 -5.01
N LEU A 78 0.88 -6.95 -4.97
CA LEU A 78 0.50 -7.79 -6.10
C LEU A 78 -1.02 -7.99 -6.07
N PRO A 79 -1.78 -7.34 -6.98
CA PRO A 79 -3.22 -7.51 -7.08
C PRO A 79 -3.56 -8.82 -7.79
N SER A 80 -4.83 -9.21 -7.78
CA SER A 80 -5.38 -10.35 -8.52
C SER A 80 -5.58 -11.61 -7.66
N VAL A 81 -6.85 -11.93 -7.46
CA VAL A 81 -7.28 -13.18 -6.82
C VAL A 81 -6.79 -14.40 -7.61
N PRO A 82 -6.96 -14.51 -8.95
CA PRO A 82 -6.46 -15.67 -9.71
C PRO A 82 -4.94 -15.87 -9.58
N ARG A 83 -4.15 -14.79 -9.64
CA ARG A 83 -2.69 -14.86 -9.45
C ARG A 83 -2.32 -15.40 -8.07
N SER A 84 -3.01 -14.94 -7.04
CA SER A 84 -2.75 -15.38 -5.66
C SER A 84 -3.06 -16.86 -5.42
N VAL A 85 -4.00 -17.42 -6.17
CA VAL A 85 -4.29 -18.87 -6.13
C VAL A 85 -3.18 -19.67 -6.80
N GLN A 86 -2.62 -19.16 -7.91
CA GLN A 86 -1.52 -19.80 -8.62
C GLN A 86 -0.19 -19.68 -7.87
N ASN A 87 0.09 -18.50 -7.30
CA ASN A 87 1.35 -18.16 -6.62
C ASN A 87 1.09 -17.53 -5.24
N PRO A 88 0.60 -18.30 -4.24
CA PRO A 88 0.24 -17.75 -2.94
C PRO A 88 1.45 -17.22 -2.15
N LEU A 89 2.62 -17.85 -2.31
CA LEU A 89 3.83 -17.42 -1.62
C LEU A 89 4.31 -16.04 -2.13
N GLU A 90 4.37 -15.85 -3.44
CA GLU A 90 4.72 -14.57 -4.04
C GLU A 90 3.77 -13.44 -3.58
N THR A 91 2.46 -13.75 -3.54
CA THR A 91 1.45 -12.81 -3.04
C THR A 91 1.67 -12.50 -1.56
N HIS A 92 1.97 -13.50 -0.74
CA HIS A 92 2.27 -13.30 0.68
C HIS A 92 3.52 -12.42 0.87
N GLU A 93 4.60 -12.73 0.20
CA GLU A 93 5.85 -11.97 0.32
C GLU A 93 5.68 -10.50 -0.09
N ALA A 94 5.00 -10.23 -1.20
CA ALA A 94 4.76 -8.87 -1.64
C ALA A 94 3.78 -8.11 -0.73
N ASN A 95 2.65 -8.73 -0.39
CA ASN A 95 1.55 -8.02 0.26
C ASN A 95 1.64 -8.04 1.79
N VAL A 96 2.15 -9.11 2.40
CA VAL A 96 2.24 -9.24 3.86
C VAL A 96 3.60 -8.81 4.36
N THR A 97 4.66 -9.45 3.89
CA THR A 97 6.04 -9.09 4.28
C THR A 97 6.37 -7.67 3.83
N GLY A 98 6.00 -7.27 2.60
CA GLY A 98 6.19 -5.92 2.10
C GLY A 98 5.46 -4.87 2.94
N THR A 99 4.19 -5.11 3.31
CA THR A 99 3.43 -4.21 4.20
C THR A 99 4.08 -4.11 5.58
N LEU A 100 4.53 -5.22 6.14
CA LEU A 100 5.20 -5.23 7.44
C LEU A 100 6.49 -4.40 7.40
N ASN A 101 7.30 -4.51 6.35
CA ASN A 101 8.51 -3.70 6.16
C ASN A 101 8.19 -2.20 6.07
N VAL A 102 7.13 -1.82 5.37
CA VAL A 102 6.66 -0.43 5.30
C VAL A 102 6.26 0.09 6.69
N LEU A 103 5.50 -0.70 7.46
CA LEU A 103 5.07 -0.31 8.81
C LEU A 103 6.27 -0.20 9.79
N ILE A 104 7.23 -1.13 9.72
CA ILE A 104 8.46 -1.07 10.52
C ILE A 104 9.22 0.23 10.19
N ALA A 105 9.48 0.47 8.90
CA ALA A 105 10.17 1.67 8.46
C ALA A 105 9.43 2.95 8.87
N ALA A 106 8.10 2.99 8.70
CA ALA A 106 7.28 4.13 9.08
C ALA A 106 7.38 4.43 10.59
N LYS A 107 7.32 3.40 11.44
CA LYS A 107 7.51 3.52 12.89
C LYS A 107 8.91 4.03 13.23
N ASP A 108 9.96 3.45 12.63
CA ASP A 108 11.35 3.76 12.94
C ASP A 108 11.76 5.18 12.51
N HIS A 109 11.14 5.71 11.45
CA HIS A 109 11.37 7.07 10.93
C HIS A 109 10.37 8.10 11.45
N GLY A 110 9.46 7.74 12.35
CA GLY A 110 8.52 8.67 12.97
C GLY A 110 7.48 9.22 12.00
N VAL A 111 7.06 8.41 11.03
CA VAL A 111 5.96 8.75 10.11
C VAL A 111 4.69 9.06 10.90
N LYS A 112 4.01 10.14 10.55
CA LYS A 112 2.81 10.60 11.26
C LYS A 112 1.60 9.70 11.00
N ARG A 113 1.45 9.21 9.75
CA ARG A 113 0.32 8.33 9.39
C ARG A 113 0.61 7.48 8.16
N VAL A 114 0.14 6.24 8.20
CA VAL A 114 0.10 5.32 7.05
C VAL A 114 -1.35 5.12 6.62
N VAL A 115 -1.66 5.39 5.35
CA VAL A 115 -2.94 5.04 4.73
C VAL A 115 -2.73 3.79 3.89
N TYR A 116 -3.32 2.68 4.32
CA TYR A 116 -3.17 1.37 3.70
C TYR A 116 -4.32 1.05 2.74
N ALA A 117 -3.99 0.71 1.51
CA ALA A 117 -4.93 0.19 0.53
C ALA A 117 -5.30 -1.25 0.88
N ALA A 118 -6.32 -1.41 1.71
CA ALA A 118 -6.97 -2.69 1.97
C ALA A 118 -7.86 -3.09 0.77
N SER A 119 -8.72 -4.07 0.92
CA SER A 119 -9.53 -4.57 -0.20
C SER A 119 -10.89 -5.08 0.27
N SER A 120 -11.91 -4.87 -0.55
CA SER A 120 -13.21 -5.53 -0.40
C SER A 120 -13.13 -7.07 -0.43
N SER A 121 -12.05 -7.64 -0.99
CA SER A 121 -11.79 -9.09 -0.94
C SER A 121 -11.65 -9.63 0.48
N ALA A 122 -11.40 -8.78 1.49
CA ALA A 122 -11.40 -9.17 2.89
C ALA A 122 -12.79 -9.61 3.39
N TYR A 123 -13.87 -9.10 2.81
CA TYR A 123 -15.22 -9.50 3.18
C TYR A 123 -15.56 -10.93 2.78
N GLY A 124 -14.95 -11.43 1.70
CA GLY A 124 -15.27 -12.73 1.13
C GLY A 124 -16.73 -12.84 0.72
N ASP A 125 -17.29 -14.04 0.85
CA ASP A 125 -18.71 -14.30 0.63
C ASP A 125 -19.49 -14.14 1.93
N SER A 126 -19.89 -12.91 2.24
CA SER A 126 -20.61 -12.61 3.48
C SER A 126 -22.12 -12.83 3.40
N GLY A 127 -22.66 -13.14 2.21
CA GLY A 127 -24.10 -13.29 1.98
C GLY A 127 -24.92 -11.98 2.06
N GLU A 128 -24.31 -10.87 2.44
CA GLU A 128 -24.97 -9.57 2.53
C GLU A 128 -24.95 -8.83 1.18
N SER A 129 -26.09 -8.23 0.81
CA SER A 129 -26.24 -7.49 -0.44
C SER A 129 -25.41 -6.19 -0.47
N SER A 130 -25.21 -5.57 0.68
CA SER A 130 -24.38 -4.37 0.84
C SER A 130 -23.23 -4.65 1.79
N LYS A 131 -22.02 -4.24 1.41
CA LYS A 131 -20.83 -4.38 2.27
C LYS A 131 -20.66 -3.13 3.13
N HIS A 132 -20.30 -3.33 4.40
CA HIS A 132 -20.01 -2.28 5.37
C HIS A 132 -18.95 -2.77 6.37
N GLU A 133 -18.33 -1.88 7.10
CA GLU A 133 -17.14 -2.15 7.93
C GLU A 133 -17.41 -3.09 9.12
N LYS A 134 -18.67 -3.24 9.55
CA LYS A 134 -19.07 -4.12 10.65
C LYS A 134 -19.18 -5.60 10.28
N ILE A 135 -19.13 -5.91 8.98
CA ILE A 135 -19.14 -7.31 8.50
C ILE A 135 -17.85 -7.98 8.96
N LEU A 136 -17.97 -9.14 9.61
CA LEU A 136 -16.81 -9.94 9.98
C LEU A 136 -16.08 -10.42 8.72
N PRO A 137 -14.80 -10.07 8.55
CA PRO A 137 -14.04 -10.49 7.38
C PRO A 137 -13.92 -12.02 7.29
N ARG A 138 -14.17 -12.58 6.10
CA ARG A 138 -14.04 -14.02 5.80
C ARG A 138 -13.43 -14.19 4.40
N PRO A 139 -12.16 -13.81 4.20
CA PRO A 139 -11.53 -13.88 2.88
C PRO A 139 -11.47 -15.33 2.39
N ILE A 140 -11.78 -15.52 1.10
CA ILE A 140 -11.82 -16.83 0.44
C ILE A 140 -10.68 -17.03 -0.57
N SER A 141 -9.69 -16.14 -0.57
CA SER A 141 -8.53 -16.22 -1.46
C SER A 141 -7.26 -15.82 -0.73
N PRO A 142 -6.07 -16.31 -1.17
CA PRO A 142 -4.78 -15.87 -0.61
C PRO A 142 -4.59 -14.35 -0.71
N TYR A 143 -5.05 -13.71 -1.79
CA TYR A 143 -5.05 -12.24 -1.91
C TYR A 143 -5.90 -11.58 -0.82
N GLY A 144 -7.14 -12.04 -0.63
CA GLY A 144 -8.02 -11.50 0.43
C GLY A 144 -7.41 -11.67 1.82
N VAL A 145 -6.82 -12.85 2.10
CA VAL A 145 -6.08 -13.11 3.36
C VAL A 145 -4.90 -12.15 3.51
N SER A 146 -4.10 -11.95 2.46
CA SER A 146 -2.94 -11.05 2.52
C SER A 146 -3.34 -9.60 2.81
N LYS A 147 -4.45 -9.13 2.24
CA LYS A 147 -4.96 -7.78 2.49
C LYS A 147 -5.52 -7.63 3.91
N LEU A 148 -6.24 -8.64 4.41
CA LEU A 148 -6.72 -8.66 5.79
C LEU A 148 -5.57 -8.71 6.81
N ALA A 149 -4.52 -9.48 6.53
CA ALA A 149 -3.32 -9.51 7.36
C ALA A 149 -2.68 -8.11 7.49
N GLY A 150 -2.61 -7.34 6.39
CA GLY A 150 -2.15 -5.96 6.40
C GLY A 150 -3.00 -5.05 7.30
N GLU A 151 -4.35 -5.18 7.28
CA GLU A 151 -5.23 -4.44 8.19
C GLU A 151 -4.92 -4.76 9.66
N HIS A 152 -4.73 -6.05 9.99
CA HIS A 152 -4.39 -6.46 11.35
C HIS A 152 -3.03 -5.94 11.79
N TYR A 153 -2.03 -5.91 10.90
CA TYR A 153 -0.74 -5.29 11.20
C TYR A 153 -0.89 -3.78 11.42
N CYS A 154 -1.67 -3.08 10.61
CA CYS A 154 -1.95 -1.65 10.81
C CYS A 154 -2.54 -1.40 12.21
N THR A 155 -3.56 -2.17 12.61
CA THR A 155 -4.16 -2.09 13.95
C THR A 155 -3.14 -2.39 15.04
N ALA A 156 -2.37 -3.47 14.90
CA ALA A 156 -1.35 -3.85 15.89
C ALA A 156 -0.26 -2.78 16.05
N PHE A 157 0.17 -2.14 14.95
CA PHE A 157 1.16 -1.07 15.02
C PHE A 157 0.62 0.20 15.69
N TYR A 158 -0.66 0.51 15.47
CA TYR A 158 -1.31 1.59 16.21
C TYR A 158 -1.36 1.31 17.71
N GLU A 159 -1.87 0.15 18.11
CA GLU A 159 -2.06 -0.22 19.52
C GLU A 159 -0.72 -0.40 20.27
N THR A 160 0.30 -0.92 19.59
CA THR A 160 1.58 -1.25 20.24
C THR A 160 2.58 -0.09 20.20
N TYR A 161 2.64 0.63 19.09
CA TYR A 161 3.68 1.64 18.85
C TYR A 161 3.14 3.06 18.67
N GLY A 162 1.82 3.25 18.63
CA GLY A 162 1.18 4.56 18.42
C GLY A 162 1.30 5.09 16.99
N LEU A 163 1.69 4.25 16.02
CA LEU A 163 1.72 4.65 14.62
C LEU A 163 0.29 4.81 14.10
N GLU A 164 -0.10 6.03 13.73
CA GLU A 164 -1.43 6.25 13.17
C GLU A 164 -1.60 5.53 11.83
N THR A 165 -2.66 4.74 11.72
CA THR A 165 -2.98 3.99 10.50
C THR A 165 -4.43 4.15 10.10
N VAL A 166 -4.70 4.16 8.78
CA VAL A 166 -6.04 4.12 8.20
C VAL A 166 -6.08 3.03 7.15
N CYS A 167 -7.04 2.11 7.24
CA CYS A 167 -7.23 1.04 6.25
C CYS A 167 -8.46 1.34 5.41
N LEU A 168 -8.28 1.43 4.08
CA LEU A 168 -9.35 1.71 3.12
C LEU A 168 -9.65 0.46 2.30
N ARG A 169 -10.79 -0.18 2.51
CA ARG A 169 -11.22 -1.37 1.75
C ARG A 169 -11.76 -0.95 0.39
N TYR A 170 -10.86 -0.79 -0.57
CA TYR A 170 -11.24 -0.44 -1.94
C TYR A 170 -12.10 -1.53 -2.57
N PHE A 171 -13.12 -1.10 -3.28
CA PHE A 171 -13.81 -1.89 -4.29
C PHE A 171 -13.11 -1.71 -5.65
N ASN A 172 -13.74 -2.12 -6.75
CA ASN A 172 -13.14 -1.94 -8.06
C ASN A 172 -13.06 -0.44 -8.38
N VAL A 173 -11.83 0.02 -8.56
CA VAL A 173 -11.54 1.40 -8.98
C VAL A 173 -11.34 1.39 -10.50
N PHE A 174 -11.95 2.33 -11.19
CA PHE A 174 -11.87 2.50 -12.64
C PHE A 174 -11.74 3.97 -13.02
N GLY A 175 -11.20 4.24 -14.21
CA GLY A 175 -11.00 5.59 -14.76
C GLY A 175 -10.30 5.53 -16.11
#